data_5f7bf7627d798b77490a3edee804c2e0
#
_entry.id   5f7bf7627d798b77490a3edee804c2e0
#
_cell.length_a   1.000
_cell.length_b   1.000
_cell.length_c   1.000
_cell.angle_alpha   90.00
_cell.angle_beta   90.00
_cell.angle_gamma   90.00
#
_symmetry.space_group_name_H-M   'P 1'
#
loop_
_entity.id
_entity.type
_entity.pdbx_description
1 polymer ?
#
loop_
_entity_poly.entity_id
_entity_poly.type
_entity_poly.pdbx_seq_one_letter_code
_entity_poly.pdbx_strand_id
1 'polypeptide(L)'
;MVLRMALMSPRPNTSDFYSPVNDEPADHAGPRRYVHVIGSTVFVDDQIADDGWARHVVAVVNGEAWWAIDVPQDVDDPSYGSALDLFSYFGRSSEAEWFAAGRAVQLVEWARTHRFCGRCGSPTEPSAGERGMKCPGCGLVAYPRVAPAMITLVTRGEPGPDQEALLAQGVNFRGPMYSCLAGFVEPGEDLEGAVVREVREEVGITVGNVQYVSSQPWPFPHSLMIGFRAEYRSGDLVLQQSEIVDANWYRRDELPPIPPGISIARKLIDGWISEG
;
A
#
# COMPACT_ATOMS: atom_id res chain seq x y z
N MET A 1 -5.42 26.75 -24.24
CA MET A 1 -4.97 27.31 -22.95
C MET A 1 -4.76 26.09 -22.05
N VAL A 2 -3.51 25.61 -21.97
CA VAL A 2 -3.18 24.37 -21.25
C VAL A 2 -3.13 24.74 -19.77
N LEU A 3 -4.12 24.26 -19.02
CA LEU A 3 -4.12 24.36 -17.56
C LEU A 3 -2.90 23.59 -17.04
N ARG A 4 -1.94 24.31 -16.47
CA ARG A 4 -0.88 23.70 -15.65
C ARG A 4 -1.55 23.10 -14.41
N MET A 5 -1.95 21.84 -14.48
CA MET A 5 -2.14 21.05 -13.27
C MET A 5 -0.81 21.01 -12.53
N ALA A 6 -0.76 21.68 -11.42
CA ALA A 6 0.33 21.50 -10.46
C ALA A 6 0.23 20.03 -10.00
N LEU A 7 1.03 19.18 -10.60
CA LEU A 7 1.30 17.83 -10.11
C LEU A 7 1.96 17.97 -8.74
N MET A 8 1.16 18.06 -7.70
CA MET A 8 1.61 17.82 -6.35
C MET A 8 1.69 16.30 -6.14
N SER A 9 2.75 15.68 -6.69
CA SER A 9 3.34 14.57 -5.95
C SER A 9 3.82 15.19 -4.65
N PRO A 10 3.35 14.79 -3.47
CA PRO A 10 4.07 15.07 -2.26
C PRO A 10 5.38 14.32 -2.40
N ARG A 11 6.46 15.02 -2.76
CA ARG A 11 7.79 14.51 -2.45
C ARG A 11 7.77 14.28 -0.94
N PRO A 12 8.30 13.14 -0.45
CA PRO A 12 8.48 12.97 0.98
C PRO A 12 9.08 14.27 1.51
N ASN A 13 8.57 14.74 2.64
CA ASN A 13 9.05 15.94 3.29
C ASN A 13 10.58 15.89 3.22
N THR A 14 11.26 16.95 2.81
CA THR A 14 12.71 16.94 2.55
C THR A 14 13.55 16.58 3.78
N SER A 15 12.93 16.45 4.95
CA SER A 15 13.51 15.90 6.18
C SER A 15 13.57 14.36 6.23
N ASP A 16 12.70 13.65 5.49
CA ASP A 16 12.57 12.20 5.60
C ASP A 16 12.84 11.53 4.24
N PHE A 17 14.09 11.15 4.03
CA PHE A 17 14.50 10.47 2.81
C PHE A 17 14.38 8.95 2.97
N TYR A 18 13.58 8.32 2.08
CA TYR A 18 13.45 6.87 1.95
C TYR A 18 14.00 6.39 0.61
N SER A 19 14.96 5.48 0.63
CA SER A 19 15.52 4.83 -0.55
C SER A 19 15.47 3.32 -0.40
N PRO A 20 14.53 2.61 -1.07
CA PRO A 20 14.50 1.15 -1.06
C PRO A 20 15.77 0.60 -1.72
N VAL A 21 16.44 -0.33 -1.05
CA VAL A 21 17.65 -0.98 -1.55
C VAL A 21 17.55 -2.50 -1.43
N ASN A 22 18.32 -3.23 -2.22
CA ASN A 22 18.39 -4.68 -2.15
C ASN A 22 19.57 -5.17 -1.31
N ASP A 23 20.66 -4.39 -1.30
CA ASP A 23 21.86 -4.64 -0.52
C ASP A 23 22.23 -3.38 0.26
N GLU A 24 22.88 -3.53 1.40
CA GLU A 24 23.46 -2.39 2.11
C GLU A 24 24.57 -1.79 1.25
N PRO A 25 24.59 -0.45 1.04
CA PRO A 25 25.67 0.17 0.28
C PRO A 25 27.03 -0.17 0.85
N ALA A 26 28.00 -0.53 -0.01
CA ALA A 26 29.30 -1.03 0.42
C ALA A 26 30.12 0.00 1.23
N ASP A 27 29.82 1.28 1.05
CA ASP A 27 30.44 2.42 1.72
C ASP A 27 29.60 2.95 2.90
N HIS A 28 28.52 2.22 3.30
CA HIS A 28 27.66 2.65 4.39
C HIS A 28 28.43 2.59 5.73
N ALA A 29 28.66 3.76 6.31
CA ALA A 29 29.28 3.93 7.61
C ALA A 29 28.31 4.47 8.69
N GLY A 30 27.05 4.64 8.33
CA GLY A 30 26.01 5.15 9.22
C GLY A 30 25.46 4.10 10.19
N PRO A 31 24.55 4.53 11.07
CA PRO A 31 23.89 3.61 12.00
C PRO A 31 22.98 2.63 11.26
N ARG A 32 22.57 1.57 11.98
CA ARG A 32 21.60 0.58 11.51
C ARG A 32 20.38 0.58 12.39
N ARG A 33 19.23 0.30 11.76
CA ARG A 33 17.95 0.05 12.40
C ARG A 33 17.44 -1.33 12.04
N TYR A 34 16.86 -1.99 13.01
CA TYR A 34 16.31 -3.34 12.84
C TYR A 34 14.81 -3.32 13.06
N VAL A 35 14.08 -3.78 12.07
CA VAL A 35 12.64 -4.01 12.12
C VAL A 35 12.43 -5.49 12.42
N HIS A 36 12.19 -5.82 13.67
CA HIS A 36 11.82 -7.16 14.09
C HIS A 36 10.37 -7.42 13.69
N VAL A 37 10.16 -8.36 12.78
CA VAL A 37 8.83 -8.71 12.24
C VAL A 37 8.32 -9.94 12.99
N ILE A 38 7.30 -9.73 13.83
CA ILE A 38 6.63 -10.74 14.63
C ILE A 38 5.24 -10.96 14.07
N GLY A 39 5.05 -12.02 13.25
CA GLY A 39 3.81 -12.18 12.50
C GLY A 39 3.58 -11.00 11.55
N SER A 40 2.57 -10.19 11.82
CA SER A 40 2.22 -8.95 11.08
C SER A 40 2.52 -7.67 11.88
N THR A 41 3.14 -7.78 13.05
CA THR A 41 3.53 -6.64 13.89
C THR A 41 5.02 -6.34 13.76
N VAL A 42 5.43 -5.13 14.12
CA VAL A 42 6.81 -4.67 14.05
C VAL A 42 7.27 -4.10 15.39
N PHE A 43 8.52 -4.41 15.73
CA PHE A 43 9.27 -3.76 16.80
C PHE A 43 10.56 -3.19 16.19
N VAL A 44 10.79 -1.89 16.34
CA VAL A 44 11.94 -1.21 15.72
C VAL A 44 12.94 -0.81 16.79
N ASP A 45 14.19 -1.26 16.61
CA ASP A 45 15.30 -1.03 17.53
C ASP A 45 16.60 -0.72 16.77
N ASP A 46 17.62 -0.27 17.49
CA ASP A 46 19.00 -0.10 17.00
C ASP A 46 19.89 -1.34 17.30
N GLN A 47 19.34 -2.34 17.99
CA GLN A 47 20.02 -3.58 18.33
C GLN A 47 19.39 -4.79 17.62
N ILE A 48 20.25 -5.75 17.27
CA ILE A 48 19.82 -7.05 16.78
C ILE A 48 19.72 -8.02 17.96
N ALA A 49 18.54 -8.65 18.10
CA ALA A 49 18.28 -9.54 19.23
C ALA A 49 18.98 -10.90 19.11
N ASP A 50 19.11 -11.41 17.87
CA ASP A 50 19.76 -12.71 17.58
C ASP A 50 20.40 -12.69 16.18
N ASP A 51 21.70 -13.03 16.11
CA ASP A 51 22.45 -13.08 14.86
C ASP A 51 22.08 -14.26 13.95
N GLY A 52 21.43 -15.29 14.49
CA GLY A 52 21.02 -16.49 13.76
C GLY A 52 19.74 -16.36 12.95
N TRP A 53 18.96 -15.31 13.17
CA TRP A 53 17.68 -15.13 12.48
C TRP A 53 17.85 -14.62 11.05
N ALA A 54 16.92 -15.03 10.16
CA ALA A 54 16.91 -14.57 8.78
C ALA A 54 16.70 -13.05 8.74
N ARG A 55 17.45 -12.39 7.86
CA ARG A 55 17.42 -10.93 7.74
C ARG A 55 17.47 -10.47 6.30
N HIS A 56 16.87 -9.32 6.04
CA HIS A 56 16.82 -8.70 4.72
C HIS A 56 17.13 -7.22 4.82
N VAL A 57 17.97 -6.72 3.92
CA VAL A 57 18.14 -5.27 3.75
C VAL A 57 16.84 -4.68 3.24
N VAL A 58 16.39 -3.61 3.83
CA VAL A 58 15.12 -2.96 3.51
C VAL A 58 15.34 -1.69 2.70
N ALA A 59 16.03 -0.73 3.32
CA ALA A 59 16.14 0.63 2.80
C ALA A 59 17.32 1.35 3.44
N VAL A 60 17.62 2.54 2.90
CA VAL A 60 18.33 3.60 3.61
C VAL A 60 17.32 4.70 3.92
N VAL A 61 17.18 5.05 5.19
CA VAL A 61 16.28 6.10 5.68
C VAL A 61 17.11 7.13 6.42
N ASN A 62 17.15 8.35 5.95
CA ASN A 62 17.92 9.46 6.56
C ASN A 62 19.39 9.11 6.90
N GLY A 63 20.05 8.28 6.06
CA GLY A 63 21.42 7.84 6.28
C GLY A 63 21.57 6.63 7.22
N GLU A 64 20.49 6.05 7.73
CA GLU A 64 20.48 4.80 8.48
C GLU A 64 20.12 3.63 7.57
N ALA A 65 20.88 2.51 7.66
CA ALA A 65 20.52 1.29 6.95
C ALA A 65 19.49 0.49 7.76
N TRP A 66 18.35 0.21 7.14
CA TRP A 66 17.23 -0.50 7.74
C TRP A 66 17.24 -1.97 7.33
N TRP A 67 17.11 -2.85 8.31
CA TRP A 67 17.11 -4.31 8.16
C TRP A 67 15.83 -4.91 8.71
N ALA A 68 15.20 -5.81 7.98
CA ALA A 68 14.13 -6.67 8.49
C ALA A 68 14.72 -7.91 9.15
N ILE A 69 14.24 -8.23 10.33
CA ILE A 69 14.57 -9.43 11.08
C ILE A 69 13.34 -10.33 11.15
N ASP A 70 13.47 -11.56 10.66
CA ASP A 70 12.41 -12.56 10.73
C ASP A 70 12.41 -13.22 12.12
N VAL A 71 11.58 -12.71 13.04
CA VAL A 71 11.46 -13.26 14.39
C VAL A 71 10.64 -14.55 14.35
N PRO A 72 11.18 -15.68 14.85
CA PRO A 72 10.41 -16.92 14.97
C PRO A 72 9.17 -16.73 15.84
N GLN A 73 8.06 -17.43 15.49
CA GLN A 73 6.78 -17.26 16.18
C GLN A 73 6.74 -17.80 17.62
N ASP A 74 7.70 -18.64 17.97
CA ASP A 74 7.85 -19.27 19.29
C ASP A 74 8.78 -18.51 20.24
N VAL A 75 9.28 -17.34 19.82
CA VAL A 75 10.11 -16.48 20.68
C VAL A 75 9.23 -15.77 21.69
N ASP A 76 9.47 -16.07 22.97
CA ASP A 76 8.84 -15.39 24.10
C ASP A 76 9.86 -14.40 24.72
N ASP A 77 9.95 -13.22 24.12
CA ASP A 77 10.79 -12.13 24.60
C ASP A 77 9.91 -10.94 25.01
N PRO A 78 9.95 -10.54 26.30
CA PRO A 78 9.14 -9.42 26.81
C PRO A 78 9.34 -8.10 26.07
N SER A 79 10.50 -7.86 25.42
CA SER A 79 10.76 -6.66 24.64
C SER A 79 9.78 -6.50 23.47
N TYR A 80 9.28 -7.62 22.90
CA TYR A 80 8.30 -7.63 21.83
C TYR A 80 6.86 -7.38 22.31
N GLY A 81 6.60 -7.29 23.60
CA GLY A 81 5.30 -6.87 24.14
C GLY A 81 4.87 -5.46 23.73
N SER A 82 5.81 -4.65 23.22
CA SER A 82 5.56 -3.31 22.64
C SER A 82 5.49 -3.29 21.12
N ALA A 83 5.51 -4.46 20.44
CA ALA A 83 5.35 -4.54 18.99
C ALA A 83 4.00 -3.97 18.53
N LEU A 84 4.00 -3.25 17.43
CA LEU A 84 2.84 -2.53 16.90
C LEU A 84 2.43 -3.10 15.54
N ASP A 85 1.13 -3.11 15.28
CA ASP A 85 0.66 -3.21 13.90
C ASP A 85 1.07 -1.95 13.09
N LEU A 86 1.10 -2.07 11.77
CA LEU A 86 1.58 -0.97 10.91
C LEU A 86 0.69 0.30 10.97
N PHE A 87 -0.60 0.19 11.28
CA PHE A 87 -1.46 1.38 11.46
C PHE A 87 -1.10 2.13 12.73
N SER A 88 -0.88 1.39 13.82
CA SER A 88 -0.45 1.95 15.12
C SER A 88 0.98 2.52 15.03
N TYR A 89 1.84 1.90 14.23
CA TYR A 89 3.21 2.37 14.00
C TYR A 89 3.24 3.70 13.20
N PHE A 90 2.33 3.90 12.23
CA PHE A 90 2.22 5.14 11.48
C PHE A 90 2.07 6.37 12.38
N GLY A 91 1.25 6.29 13.42
CA GLY A 91 1.04 7.41 14.36
C GLY A 91 2.26 7.75 15.24
N ARG A 92 3.34 6.96 15.16
CA ARG A 92 4.56 7.08 16.01
C ARG A 92 5.85 7.16 15.21
N SER A 93 5.78 7.18 13.89
CA SER A 93 6.92 7.21 12.98
C SER A 93 6.75 8.27 11.91
N SER A 94 7.83 8.64 11.26
CA SER A 94 7.78 9.39 10.01
C SER A 94 7.21 8.52 8.87
N GLU A 95 6.78 9.15 7.78
CA GLU A 95 6.29 8.44 6.58
C GLU A 95 7.38 7.52 6.00
N ALA A 96 8.64 7.97 6.00
CA ALA A 96 9.78 7.20 5.49
C ALA A 96 10.06 5.94 6.33
N GLU A 97 10.00 6.06 7.65
CA GLU A 97 10.14 4.94 8.58
C GLU A 97 8.98 3.94 8.45
N TRP A 98 7.76 4.46 8.27
CA TRP A 98 6.59 3.62 8.04
C TRP A 98 6.70 2.81 6.74
N PHE A 99 7.19 3.43 5.65
CA PHE A 99 7.44 2.70 4.39
C PHE A 99 8.52 1.63 4.57
N ALA A 100 9.56 1.92 5.33
CA ALA A 100 10.61 0.94 5.64
C ALA A 100 10.04 -0.24 6.45
N ALA A 101 9.26 0.03 7.49
CA ALA A 101 8.61 -1.00 8.28
C ALA A 101 7.62 -1.84 7.46
N GLY A 102 6.81 -1.21 6.62
CA GLY A 102 5.90 -1.90 5.70
C GLY A 102 6.64 -2.81 4.71
N ARG A 103 7.74 -2.32 4.12
CA ARG A 103 8.61 -3.14 3.26
C ARG A 103 9.25 -4.29 4.02
N ALA A 104 9.66 -4.08 5.28
CA ALA A 104 10.21 -5.14 6.11
C ALA A 104 9.21 -6.30 6.28
N VAL A 105 7.95 -5.99 6.64
CA VAL A 105 6.88 -7.00 6.75
C VAL A 105 6.68 -7.75 5.44
N GLN A 106 6.62 -7.03 4.32
CA GLN A 106 6.45 -7.66 3.00
C GLN A 106 7.61 -8.58 2.62
N LEU A 107 8.85 -8.21 2.90
CA LEU A 107 10.03 -9.01 2.58
C LEU A 107 10.13 -10.26 3.43
N VAL A 108 9.84 -10.16 4.72
CA VAL A 108 9.82 -11.31 5.62
C VAL A 108 8.71 -12.29 5.22
N GLU A 109 7.48 -11.79 4.98
CA GLU A 109 6.37 -12.63 4.55
C GLU A 109 6.65 -13.30 3.19
N TRP A 110 7.23 -12.56 2.24
CA TRP A 110 7.64 -13.15 0.96
C TRP A 110 8.67 -14.27 1.16
N ALA A 111 9.69 -14.08 1.98
CA ALA A 111 10.70 -15.08 2.23
C ALA A 111 10.11 -16.33 2.91
N ARG A 112 9.23 -16.15 3.90
CA ARG A 112 8.52 -17.24 4.58
C ARG A 112 7.67 -18.08 3.63
N THR A 113 6.92 -17.43 2.73
CA THR A 113 5.96 -18.07 1.83
C THR A 113 6.58 -18.63 0.54
N HIS A 114 7.85 -18.34 0.26
CA HIS A 114 8.55 -18.82 -0.93
C HIS A 114 9.74 -19.74 -0.61
N ARG A 115 9.71 -20.41 0.54
CA ARG A 115 10.72 -21.43 0.93
C ARG A 115 10.70 -22.68 0.04
N PHE A 116 9.60 -22.92 -0.63
CA PHE A 116 9.42 -24.00 -1.56
C PHE A 116 8.93 -23.49 -2.93
N CYS A 117 9.43 -24.13 -3.99
CA CYS A 117 9.07 -23.78 -5.36
C CYS A 117 7.60 -24.10 -5.66
N GLY A 118 6.83 -23.10 -6.08
CA GLY A 118 5.42 -23.28 -6.47
C GLY A 118 5.21 -24.14 -7.73
N ARG A 119 6.28 -24.46 -8.48
CA ARG A 119 6.20 -25.32 -9.67
C ARG A 119 6.50 -26.78 -9.36
N CYS A 120 7.55 -27.08 -8.60
CA CYS A 120 8.03 -28.44 -8.40
C CYS A 120 8.18 -28.88 -6.94
N GLY A 121 7.85 -28.01 -5.99
CA GLY A 121 7.90 -28.31 -4.55
C GLY A 121 9.31 -28.38 -3.93
N SER A 122 10.39 -28.24 -4.71
CA SER A 122 11.76 -28.27 -4.16
C SER A 122 12.04 -27.03 -3.30
N PRO A 123 12.90 -27.14 -2.27
CA PRO A 123 13.37 -25.98 -1.53
C PRO A 123 13.97 -24.91 -2.46
N THR A 124 13.80 -23.65 -2.12
CA THR A 124 14.36 -22.51 -2.84
C THR A 124 15.54 -21.92 -2.07
N GLU A 125 16.36 -21.17 -2.78
CA GLU A 125 17.55 -20.47 -2.24
C GLU A 125 17.51 -19.00 -2.67
N PRO A 126 18.08 -18.07 -1.89
CA PRO A 126 18.24 -16.69 -2.33
C PRO A 126 19.06 -16.61 -3.63
N SER A 127 18.57 -15.83 -4.60
CA SER A 127 19.30 -15.56 -5.84
C SER A 127 20.53 -14.69 -5.58
N ALA A 128 21.65 -15.00 -6.24
CA ALA A 128 22.80 -14.11 -6.20
C ALA A 128 22.56 -12.86 -7.07
N GLY A 129 22.80 -11.67 -6.51
CA GLY A 129 22.76 -10.40 -7.23
C GLY A 129 21.36 -9.82 -7.49
N GLU A 130 20.31 -10.49 -7.04
CA GLU A 130 18.92 -9.99 -7.17
C GLU A 130 18.07 -10.43 -5.97
N ARG A 131 16.99 -9.70 -5.71
CA ARG A 131 16.03 -10.06 -4.66
C ARG A 131 15.04 -11.08 -5.20
N GLY A 132 15.41 -12.36 -5.19
CA GLY A 132 14.61 -13.47 -5.67
C GLY A 132 14.87 -14.74 -4.86
N MET A 133 13.89 -15.64 -4.81
CA MET A 133 14.05 -17.01 -4.30
C MET A 133 14.09 -17.94 -5.52
N LYS A 134 15.27 -18.54 -5.77
CA LYS A 134 15.53 -19.41 -6.93
C LYS A 134 15.38 -20.86 -6.56
N CYS A 135 14.69 -21.61 -7.42
CA CYS A 135 14.60 -23.06 -7.31
C CYS A 135 15.79 -23.72 -8.00
N PRO A 136 16.67 -24.44 -7.30
CA PRO A 136 17.79 -25.17 -7.93
C PRO A 136 17.29 -26.34 -8.82
N GLY A 137 16.11 -26.90 -8.54
CA GLY A 137 15.57 -28.01 -9.28
C GLY A 137 15.00 -27.68 -10.65
N CYS A 138 14.32 -26.53 -10.81
CA CYS A 138 13.66 -26.17 -12.08
C CYS A 138 13.95 -24.76 -12.59
N GLY A 139 14.79 -23.99 -11.91
CA GLY A 139 15.22 -22.66 -12.29
C GLY A 139 14.17 -21.54 -12.10
N LEU A 140 12.96 -21.84 -11.58
CA LEU A 140 11.97 -20.80 -11.29
C LEU A 140 12.53 -19.81 -10.26
N VAL A 141 12.35 -18.51 -10.54
CA VAL A 141 12.65 -17.45 -9.57
C VAL A 141 11.34 -16.81 -9.13
N ALA A 142 11.14 -16.71 -7.82
CA ALA A 142 10.02 -16.02 -7.21
C ALA A 142 10.50 -14.67 -6.62
N TYR A 143 10.01 -13.57 -7.17
CA TYR A 143 10.28 -12.22 -6.69
C TYR A 143 9.30 -11.80 -5.59
N PRO A 144 9.64 -10.77 -4.76
CA PRO A 144 8.67 -10.19 -3.84
C PRO A 144 7.39 -9.79 -4.57
N ARG A 145 6.24 -10.16 -3.98
CA ARG A 145 4.95 -9.90 -4.58
C ARG A 145 4.56 -8.43 -4.42
N VAL A 146 4.08 -7.84 -5.51
CA VAL A 146 3.42 -6.53 -5.52
C VAL A 146 2.14 -6.69 -6.36
N ALA A 147 0.98 -6.57 -5.73
CA ALA A 147 -0.30 -6.66 -6.41
C ALA A 147 -0.80 -5.25 -6.74
N PRO A 148 -0.95 -4.90 -8.04
CA PRO A 148 -1.54 -3.62 -8.42
C PRO A 148 -3.03 -3.61 -8.07
N ALA A 149 -3.48 -2.53 -7.41
CA ALA A 149 -4.87 -2.28 -7.10
C ALA A 149 -5.20 -0.83 -7.45
N MET A 150 -6.26 -0.63 -8.23
CA MET A 150 -6.76 0.70 -8.48
C MET A 150 -7.55 1.21 -7.27
N ILE A 151 -7.59 2.53 -7.09
CA ILE A 151 -8.51 3.23 -6.19
C ILE A 151 -8.95 4.51 -6.86
N THR A 152 -10.25 4.79 -6.90
CA THR A 152 -10.77 5.92 -7.66
C THR A 152 -11.77 6.74 -6.89
N LEU A 153 -11.62 8.07 -6.94
CA LEU A 153 -12.65 9.03 -6.58
C LEU A 153 -13.49 9.38 -7.81
N VAL A 154 -14.75 8.95 -7.81
CA VAL A 154 -15.69 9.28 -8.88
C VAL A 154 -16.42 10.58 -8.54
N THR A 155 -16.46 11.53 -9.47
CA THR A 155 -17.17 12.79 -9.29
C THR A 155 -18.30 12.95 -10.32
N ARG A 156 -19.35 13.70 -9.96
CA ARG A 156 -20.41 14.12 -10.87
C ARG A 156 -20.71 15.62 -10.73
N GLY A 157 -21.25 16.22 -11.78
CA GLY A 157 -21.51 17.66 -11.85
C GLY A 157 -20.31 18.46 -12.35
N GLU A 158 -20.52 19.71 -12.64
CA GLU A 158 -19.47 20.63 -13.07
C GLU A 158 -18.45 20.88 -11.95
N PRO A 159 -17.17 21.10 -12.29
CA PRO A 159 -16.17 21.49 -11.29
C PRO A 159 -16.59 22.74 -10.52
N GLY A 160 -16.57 22.69 -9.20
CA GLY A 160 -16.99 23.79 -8.33
C GLY A 160 -17.59 23.30 -7.02
N PRO A 161 -18.14 24.21 -6.20
CA PRO A 161 -18.62 23.91 -4.85
C PRO A 161 -19.78 22.90 -4.81
N ASP A 162 -20.57 22.81 -5.88
CA ASP A 162 -21.71 21.90 -5.98
C ASP A 162 -21.37 20.53 -6.58
N GLN A 163 -20.12 20.29 -6.97
CA GLN A 163 -19.70 19.00 -7.45
C GLN A 163 -19.75 17.96 -6.33
N GLU A 164 -20.27 16.78 -6.62
CA GLU A 164 -20.39 15.67 -5.67
C GLU A 164 -19.37 14.59 -5.97
N ALA A 165 -18.93 13.89 -4.91
CA ALA A 165 -18.10 12.69 -4.99
C ALA A 165 -18.84 11.46 -4.50
N LEU A 166 -18.63 10.33 -5.17
CA LEU A 166 -19.13 9.04 -4.73
C LEU A 166 -18.20 8.46 -3.67
N LEU A 167 -18.76 8.17 -2.51
CA LEU A 167 -18.06 7.42 -1.46
C LEU A 167 -18.89 6.20 -1.07
N ALA A 168 -18.20 5.10 -0.77
CA ALA A 168 -18.80 3.82 -0.46
C ALA A 168 -18.29 3.25 0.86
N GLN A 169 -19.14 2.52 1.55
CA GLN A 169 -18.82 1.74 2.73
C GLN A 169 -18.63 0.28 2.35
N GLY A 170 -17.40 -0.22 2.42
CA GLY A 170 -17.09 -1.63 2.18
C GLY A 170 -17.49 -2.52 3.36
N VAL A 171 -17.87 -3.76 3.09
CA VAL A 171 -18.25 -4.76 4.11
C VAL A 171 -17.14 -5.04 5.14
N ASN A 172 -15.88 -4.85 4.76
CA ASN A 172 -14.73 -5.10 5.61
C ASN A 172 -14.33 -3.92 6.51
N PHE A 173 -15.00 -2.78 6.39
CA PHE A 173 -14.71 -1.61 7.23
C PHE A 173 -15.27 -1.79 8.64
N ARG A 174 -14.44 -1.51 9.63
CA ARG A 174 -14.88 -1.45 11.02
C ARG A 174 -15.54 -0.11 11.29
N GLY A 175 -16.86 -0.07 11.37
CA GLY A 175 -17.65 1.14 11.64
C GLY A 175 -18.08 1.89 10.36
N PRO A 176 -18.72 3.05 10.52
CA PRO A 176 -19.38 3.78 9.44
C PRO A 176 -18.38 4.62 8.60
N MET A 177 -17.30 4.03 8.13
CA MET A 177 -16.31 4.71 7.32
C MET A 177 -16.62 4.54 5.84
N TYR A 178 -16.60 5.66 5.10
CA TYR A 178 -16.78 5.70 3.65
C TYR A 178 -15.47 6.07 2.97
N SER A 179 -15.18 5.42 1.85
CA SER A 179 -13.94 5.56 1.10
C SER A 179 -14.20 5.63 -0.40
N CYS A 180 -13.12 5.85 -1.15
CA CYS A 180 -13.12 5.66 -2.61
C CYS A 180 -13.31 4.17 -2.94
N LEU A 181 -13.84 3.86 -4.13
CA LEU A 181 -13.94 2.51 -4.68
C LEU A 181 -12.55 1.98 -5.02
N ALA A 182 -12.30 0.69 -4.79
CA ALA A 182 -10.99 0.11 -5.02
C ALA A 182 -11.05 -1.39 -5.29
N GLY A 183 -10.30 -1.84 -6.30
CA GLY A 183 -10.22 -3.25 -6.64
C GLY A 183 -8.89 -3.65 -7.29
N PHE A 184 -8.66 -4.94 -7.45
CA PHE A 184 -7.44 -5.44 -8.05
C PHE A 184 -7.48 -5.39 -9.58
N VAL A 185 -6.31 -5.15 -10.16
CA VAL A 185 -6.12 -5.25 -11.62
C VAL A 185 -5.97 -6.70 -12.00
N GLU A 186 -6.74 -7.15 -12.98
CA GLU A 186 -6.74 -8.53 -13.46
C GLU A 186 -5.72 -8.74 -14.59
N PRO A 187 -5.21 -9.98 -14.77
CA PRO A 187 -4.29 -10.31 -15.87
C PRO A 187 -4.86 -9.94 -17.24
N GLY A 188 -4.13 -9.13 -18.00
CA GLY A 188 -4.52 -8.66 -19.34
C GLY A 188 -5.33 -7.37 -19.34
N GLU A 189 -5.56 -6.78 -18.20
CA GLU A 189 -6.29 -5.52 -18.02
C GLU A 189 -5.31 -4.33 -17.91
N ASP A 190 -5.68 -3.19 -18.50
CA ASP A 190 -4.99 -1.94 -18.21
C ASP A 190 -5.64 -1.25 -16.99
N LEU A 191 -4.95 -0.23 -16.45
CA LEU A 191 -5.37 0.40 -15.19
C LEU A 191 -6.68 1.18 -15.33
N GLU A 192 -6.88 1.85 -16.47
CA GLU A 192 -8.09 2.59 -16.77
C GLU A 192 -9.29 1.64 -16.95
N GLY A 193 -9.06 0.49 -17.59
CA GLY A 193 -10.05 -0.59 -17.73
C GLY A 193 -10.48 -1.14 -16.38
N ALA A 194 -9.51 -1.39 -15.48
CA ALA A 194 -9.77 -1.83 -14.12
C ALA A 194 -10.65 -0.84 -13.35
N VAL A 195 -10.39 0.48 -13.48
CA VAL A 195 -11.25 1.51 -12.88
C VAL A 195 -12.69 1.42 -13.39
N VAL A 196 -12.87 1.30 -14.70
CA VAL A 196 -14.22 1.26 -15.30
C VAL A 196 -14.95 -0.02 -14.89
N ARG A 197 -14.26 -1.16 -14.86
CA ARG A 197 -14.84 -2.46 -14.48
C ARG A 197 -15.26 -2.47 -13.02
N GLU A 198 -14.34 -2.16 -12.11
CA GLU A 198 -14.61 -2.20 -10.66
C GLU A 198 -15.75 -1.24 -10.26
N VAL A 199 -15.74 0.00 -10.78
CA VAL A 199 -16.84 0.94 -10.51
C VAL A 199 -18.17 0.39 -10.99
N ARG A 200 -18.19 -0.29 -12.15
CA ARG A 200 -19.41 -0.90 -12.67
C ARG A 200 -19.86 -2.11 -11.86
N GLU A 201 -18.91 -2.95 -11.42
CA GLU A 201 -19.20 -4.14 -10.62
C GLU A 201 -19.67 -3.77 -9.21
N GLU A 202 -18.95 -2.88 -8.51
CA GLU A 202 -19.26 -2.51 -7.13
C GLU A 202 -20.54 -1.69 -6.98
N VAL A 203 -20.79 -0.73 -7.91
CA VAL A 203 -21.88 0.26 -7.74
C VAL A 203 -22.75 0.49 -8.98
N GLY A 204 -22.57 -0.24 -10.08
CA GLY A 204 -23.48 -0.27 -11.24
C GLY A 204 -23.37 0.89 -12.22
N ILE A 205 -22.56 1.92 -11.97
CA ILE A 205 -22.45 3.10 -12.82
C ILE A 205 -21.35 2.98 -13.87
N THR A 206 -21.45 3.80 -14.92
CA THR A 206 -20.40 3.96 -15.93
C THR A 206 -19.65 5.26 -15.69
N VAL A 207 -18.31 5.19 -15.79
CA VAL A 207 -17.42 6.34 -15.64
C VAL A 207 -16.57 6.56 -16.88
N GLY A 208 -15.98 7.73 -17.00
CA GLY A 208 -15.02 8.08 -18.04
C GLY A 208 -14.06 9.15 -17.54
N ASN A 209 -13.22 9.67 -18.44
CA ASN A 209 -12.18 10.64 -18.12
C ASN A 209 -11.33 10.18 -16.91
N VAL A 210 -10.87 8.92 -16.98
CA VAL A 210 -10.04 8.31 -15.92
C VAL A 210 -8.66 8.96 -15.94
N GLN A 211 -8.24 9.56 -14.83
CA GLN A 211 -7.00 10.30 -14.71
C GLN A 211 -6.18 9.79 -13.52
N TYR A 212 -4.93 9.41 -13.78
CA TYR A 212 -3.98 9.06 -12.72
C TYR A 212 -3.67 10.28 -11.84
N VAL A 213 -3.66 10.06 -10.52
CA VAL A 213 -3.35 11.10 -9.53
C VAL A 213 -2.04 10.78 -8.80
N SER A 214 -1.93 9.60 -8.21
CA SER A 214 -0.76 9.20 -7.42
C SER A 214 -0.76 7.69 -7.19
N SER A 215 0.30 7.18 -6.56
CA SER A 215 0.35 5.79 -6.09
C SER A 215 0.89 5.72 -4.66
N GLN A 216 0.60 4.61 -3.98
CA GLN A 216 1.04 4.36 -2.61
C GLN A 216 1.34 2.88 -2.40
N PRO A 217 2.55 2.51 -1.92
CA PRO A 217 2.80 1.19 -1.36
C PRO A 217 1.84 0.93 -0.19
N TRP A 218 1.17 -0.23 -0.21
CA TRP A 218 0.17 -0.59 0.79
C TRP A 218 0.45 -2.00 1.30
N PRO A 219 1.18 -2.15 2.43
CA PRO A 219 1.68 -3.44 2.92
C PRO A 219 0.60 -4.27 3.64
N PHE A 220 -0.62 -4.30 3.09
CA PHE A 220 -1.76 -5.04 3.60
C PHE A 220 -2.40 -5.92 2.49
N PRO A 221 -1.86 -7.12 2.20
CA PRO A 221 -0.53 -7.58 2.63
C PRO A 221 0.60 -7.10 1.71
N HIS A 222 0.38 -6.79 0.41
CA HIS A 222 1.43 -6.47 -0.56
C HIS A 222 0.92 -5.68 -1.78
N SER A 223 -0.01 -4.76 -1.56
CA SER A 223 -0.61 -3.99 -2.65
C SER A 223 0.23 -2.76 -3.03
N LEU A 224 0.15 -2.39 -4.31
CA LEU A 224 0.46 -1.06 -4.80
C LEU A 224 -0.87 -0.41 -5.17
N MET A 225 -1.32 0.53 -4.34
CA MET A 225 -2.52 1.32 -4.64
C MET A 225 -2.19 2.36 -5.71
N ILE A 226 -3.02 2.43 -6.75
CA ILE A 226 -2.86 3.36 -7.88
C ILE A 226 -4.12 4.22 -7.93
N GLY A 227 -3.98 5.49 -7.56
CA GLY A 227 -5.05 6.44 -7.35
C GLY A 227 -5.47 7.15 -8.62
N PHE A 228 -6.76 7.16 -8.87
CA PHE A 228 -7.40 7.81 -10.01
C PHE A 228 -8.51 8.76 -9.59
N ARG A 229 -8.87 9.66 -10.52
CA ARG A 229 -10.13 10.35 -10.57
C ARG A 229 -10.86 9.92 -11.81
N ALA A 230 -12.18 9.81 -11.72
CA ALA A 230 -13.05 9.49 -12.85
C ALA A 230 -14.32 10.32 -12.79
N GLU A 231 -14.92 10.57 -13.93
CA GLU A 231 -16.19 11.30 -14.05
C GLU A 231 -17.34 10.33 -14.28
N TYR A 232 -18.42 10.49 -13.52
CA TYR A 232 -19.69 9.80 -13.78
C TYR A 232 -20.20 10.11 -15.16
N ARG A 233 -20.68 9.09 -15.89
CA ARG A 233 -21.27 9.22 -17.21
C ARG A 233 -22.74 8.85 -17.22
N SER A 234 -23.09 7.73 -16.63
CA SER A 234 -24.47 7.23 -16.63
C SER A 234 -24.67 6.07 -15.65
N GLY A 235 -25.93 5.70 -15.43
CA GLY A 235 -26.34 4.55 -14.62
C GLY A 235 -26.88 4.96 -13.26
N ASP A 236 -27.67 4.09 -12.65
CA ASP A 236 -28.14 4.23 -11.27
C ASP A 236 -27.23 3.44 -10.32
N LEU A 237 -27.17 3.85 -9.06
CA LEU A 237 -26.40 3.11 -8.05
C LEU A 237 -27.10 1.77 -7.78
N VAL A 238 -26.40 0.68 -8.13
CA VAL A 238 -26.80 -0.71 -7.86
C VAL A 238 -25.63 -1.40 -7.17
N LEU A 239 -25.73 -1.59 -5.86
CA LEU A 239 -24.63 -2.04 -5.03
C LEU A 239 -24.42 -3.56 -5.13
N GLN A 240 -23.17 -3.99 -5.29
CA GLN A 240 -22.75 -5.36 -5.11
C GLN A 240 -22.67 -5.65 -3.60
N GLN A 241 -23.74 -6.17 -3.04
CA GLN A 241 -23.93 -6.34 -1.58
C GLN A 241 -22.89 -7.24 -0.90
N SER A 242 -22.16 -8.07 -1.67
CA SER A 242 -21.03 -8.86 -1.15
C SER A 242 -19.82 -8.01 -0.77
N GLU A 243 -19.68 -6.81 -1.31
CA GLU A 243 -18.54 -5.92 -1.14
C GLU A 243 -18.90 -4.55 -0.60
N ILE A 244 -20.03 -4.00 -1.01
CA ILE A 244 -20.48 -2.65 -0.66
C ILE A 244 -21.77 -2.70 0.16
N VAL A 245 -21.71 -2.15 1.39
CA VAL A 245 -22.87 -2.03 2.29
C VAL A 245 -23.73 -0.85 1.90
N ASP A 246 -23.10 0.28 1.59
CA ASP A 246 -23.78 1.53 1.21
C ASP A 246 -22.86 2.39 0.33
N ALA A 247 -23.45 3.15 -0.58
CA ALA A 247 -22.74 4.12 -1.41
C ALA A 247 -23.64 5.30 -1.74
N ASN A 248 -23.14 6.51 -1.58
CA ASN A 248 -23.88 7.74 -1.83
C ASN A 248 -23.01 8.83 -2.44
N TRP A 249 -23.67 9.80 -3.08
CA TRP A 249 -23.06 11.02 -3.56
C TRP A 249 -23.02 12.04 -2.44
N TYR A 250 -21.86 12.61 -2.19
CA TYR A 250 -21.63 13.56 -1.11
C TYR A 250 -21.10 14.88 -1.64
N ARG A 251 -21.58 15.96 -1.08
CA ARG A 251 -21.02 17.30 -1.25
C ARG A 251 -19.81 17.47 -0.34
N ARG A 252 -18.96 18.45 -0.64
CA ARG A 252 -17.73 18.70 0.14
C ARG A 252 -17.99 19.08 1.61
N ASP A 253 -19.13 19.72 1.88
CA ASP A 253 -19.58 20.17 3.20
C ASP A 253 -20.40 19.14 3.98
N GLU A 254 -20.75 18.00 3.36
CA GLU A 254 -21.61 16.97 3.94
C GLU A 254 -20.95 15.58 3.96
N LEU A 255 -19.64 15.54 4.13
CA LEU A 255 -18.90 14.28 4.07
C LEU A 255 -19.19 13.38 5.27
N PRO A 256 -19.33 12.07 5.07
CA PRO A 256 -19.40 11.09 6.13
C PRO A 256 -18.02 10.91 6.78
N PRO A 257 -17.90 10.06 7.81
CA PRO A 257 -16.58 9.65 8.31
C PRO A 257 -15.74 9.04 7.19
N ILE A 258 -14.56 9.62 6.91
CA ILE A 258 -13.64 9.24 5.85
C ILE A 258 -12.33 8.68 6.40
N PRO A 259 -11.50 7.96 5.58
CA PRO A 259 -10.26 7.34 6.04
C PRO A 259 -9.27 8.32 6.69
N PRO A 260 -8.40 7.85 7.61
CA PRO A 260 -7.36 8.65 8.21
C PRO A 260 -6.30 9.09 7.17
N GLY A 261 -5.52 10.10 7.50
CA GLY A 261 -4.54 10.76 6.61
C GLY A 261 -3.44 9.89 6.01
N ILE A 262 -3.26 8.65 6.52
CA ILE A 262 -2.28 7.70 5.99
C ILE A 262 -2.62 7.20 4.57
N SER A 263 -3.91 7.10 4.22
CA SER A 263 -4.35 6.39 3.01
C SER A 263 -4.40 7.28 1.78
N ILE A 264 -4.11 6.70 0.62
CA ILE A 264 -4.30 7.36 -0.68
C ILE A 264 -5.76 7.75 -0.92
N ALA A 265 -6.73 7.01 -0.37
CA ALA A 265 -8.14 7.40 -0.40
C ALA A 265 -8.36 8.78 0.20
N ARG A 266 -7.77 9.02 1.38
CA ARG A 266 -7.82 10.32 2.02
C ARG A 266 -7.16 11.41 1.18
N LYS A 267 -6.02 11.13 0.56
CA LYS A 267 -5.33 12.08 -0.34
C LYS A 267 -6.20 12.46 -1.56
N LEU A 268 -6.91 11.49 -2.13
CA LEU A 268 -7.84 11.73 -3.25
C LEU A 268 -9.02 12.62 -2.83
N ILE A 269 -9.61 12.35 -1.67
CA ILE A 269 -10.72 13.11 -1.12
C ILE A 269 -10.28 14.54 -0.76
N ASP A 270 -9.17 14.70 -0.02
CA ASP A 270 -8.64 16.02 0.38
C ASP A 270 -8.26 16.87 -0.84
N GLY A 271 -7.66 16.23 -1.88
CA GLY A 271 -7.36 16.89 -3.12
C GLY A 271 -8.62 17.45 -3.80
N TRP A 272 -9.71 16.66 -3.85
CA TRP A 272 -10.98 17.12 -4.39
C TRP A 272 -11.63 18.23 -3.53
N ILE A 273 -11.57 18.13 -2.19
CA ILE A 273 -12.07 19.17 -1.29
C ILE A 273 -11.37 20.51 -1.55
N SER A 274 -10.07 20.50 -1.77
CA SER A 274 -9.27 21.71 -1.96
C SER A 274 -9.48 22.43 -3.29
N GLU A 275 -10.19 21.83 -4.24
CA GLU A 275 -10.48 22.39 -5.56
C GLU A 275 -11.80 23.16 -5.61
N GLY A 276 -12.62 23.11 -4.61
CA GLY A 276 -13.92 23.83 -4.50
C GLY A 276 -13.82 25.01 -3.57
#